data_67271973cf93ed23fd32748337f7a9ab
#
_entry.id   67271973cf93ed23fd32748337f7a9ab
#
_cell.length_a   1.000
_cell.length_b   1.000
_cell.length_c   1.000
_cell.angle_alpha   90.00
_cell.angle_beta   90.00
_cell.angle_gamma   90.00
#
_symmetry.space_group_name_H-M   'P 1'
#
loop_
_entity.id
_entity.type
_entity.pdbx_description
1 polymer ?
#
loop_
_entity_poly.entity_id
_entity_poly.type
_entity_poly.pdbx_seq_one_letter_code
_entity_poly.pdbx_strand_id
1 'polypeptide(L)'
;MIEKGKENYLKKFFSLGLRSVNGVRYNRCKAKNVTFYYKMLHFLLFIITIILLWILDILGKSLSCGMCLIIFSTAKEYSMGTTQPIRNKDELAAFRMYYKDIHPNRRNYCLIVMGLNTALRISDLLKLKWDNVYNFEHHVFRSHFLINEQKTGKNNYVTLNCNATDALRAYFNERHPTEHEFIFTKTTCRKQPINRVQAYRIVRTAAEETVQDEHISCHSLRKTFGYHAWKNGTPPALLMDVYNHSSYKVTQHYLGIEQDERDEIYRNLEL
;
A
#
# COMPACT_ATOMS: atom_id res chain seq x y z
N MET A 1 34.47 25.79 -13.52
CA MET A 1 35.33 24.69 -14.00
C MET A 1 35.38 23.48 -13.05
N ILE A 2 34.63 23.49 -11.92
CA ILE A 2 34.66 22.42 -10.89
C ILE A 2 33.47 21.43 -11.02
N GLU A 3 32.37 21.80 -11.68
CA GLU A 3 31.19 20.94 -11.80
C GLU A 3 31.29 19.86 -12.91
N LYS A 4 32.03 20.09 -13.99
CA LYS A 4 32.23 19.09 -15.05
C LYS A 4 33.09 17.89 -14.64
N GLY A 5 33.86 17.98 -13.56
CA GLY A 5 34.68 16.88 -13.04
C GLY A 5 33.88 15.80 -12.27
N LYS A 6 32.79 16.16 -11.62
CA LYS A 6 31.99 15.23 -10.81
C LYS A 6 31.13 14.30 -11.64
N GLU A 7 30.58 14.79 -12.75
CA GLU A 7 29.72 13.97 -13.64
C GLU A 7 30.49 12.86 -14.37
N ASN A 8 31.74 13.12 -14.69
CA ASN A 8 32.62 12.11 -15.36
C ASN A 8 33.11 10.99 -14.42
N TYR A 9 33.23 11.27 -13.11
CA TYR A 9 33.59 10.24 -12.13
C TYR A 9 32.44 9.26 -11.89
N LEU A 10 31.21 9.74 -11.82
CA LEU A 10 30.01 8.90 -11.64
C LEU A 10 29.72 8.02 -12.86
N LYS A 11 29.92 8.56 -14.09
CA LYS A 11 29.75 7.76 -15.33
C LYS A 11 30.81 6.67 -15.48
N LYS A 12 32.03 6.91 -15.00
CA LYS A 12 33.10 5.93 -15.03
C LYS A 12 32.95 4.80 -14.01
N PHE A 13 32.29 5.08 -12.89
CA PHE A 13 31.96 4.07 -11.87
C PHE A 13 30.81 3.15 -12.30
N PHE A 14 29.87 3.67 -13.09
CA PHE A 14 28.75 2.90 -13.65
C PHE A 14 29.15 2.06 -14.88
N SER A 15 30.17 2.42 -15.61
CA SER A 15 30.59 1.70 -16.83
C SER A 15 31.48 0.47 -16.58
N LEU A 16 32.02 0.31 -15.38
CA LEU A 16 32.90 -0.83 -15.01
C LEU A 16 32.14 -2.05 -14.43
N GLY A 17 30.82 -1.97 -14.30
CA GLY A 17 29.97 -3.03 -13.70
C GLY A 17 29.15 -3.86 -14.67
N LEU A 18 29.17 -3.58 -15.97
CA LEU A 18 28.28 -4.26 -16.93
C LEU A 18 29.10 -4.94 -18.04
N ARG A 19 29.66 -6.10 -17.77
CA ARG A 19 29.94 -7.12 -18.80
C ARG A 19 29.02 -8.32 -18.54
N SER A 20 28.27 -8.63 -19.58
CA SER A 20 27.27 -9.68 -19.66
C SER A 20 27.88 -11.08 -19.46
N VAL A 21 27.21 -11.90 -18.67
CA VAL A 21 27.08 -13.35 -18.93
C VAL A 21 25.72 -13.79 -18.38
N ASN A 22 24.93 -14.38 -19.24
CA ASN A 22 23.71 -15.16 -19.10
C ASN A 22 23.16 -15.41 -17.69
N GLY A 23 21.89 -15.02 -17.48
CA GLY A 23 21.05 -15.58 -16.43
C GLY A 23 20.47 -14.58 -15.42
N VAL A 24 19.27 -14.18 -15.70
CA VAL A 24 18.34 -13.41 -14.85
C VAL A 24 18.20 -14.04 -13.47
N ARG A 25 19.07 -13.75 -12.50
CA ARG A 25 18.79 -14.04 -11.06
C ARG A 25 19.70 -13.38 -10.02
N TYR A 26 20.69 -12.55 -10.41
CA TYR A 26 21.74 -12.15 -9.44
C TYR A 26 21.70 -10.71 -8.92
N ASN A 27 20.80 -9.84 -9.37
CA ASN A 27 20.89 -8.40 -9.05
C ASN A 27 19.99 -7.87 -7.92
N ARG A 28 19.08 -8.67 -7.34
CA ARG A 28 18.14 -8.16 -6.29
C ARG A 28 18.72 -8.09 -4.88
N CYS A 29 19.61 -8.98 -4.50
CA CYS A 29 20.22 -8.93 -3.16
C CYS A 29 21.21 -7.75 -3.02
N LYS A 30 21.88 -7.32 -4.08
CA LYS A 30 22.82 -6.18 -4.03
C LYS A 30 22.09 -4.84 -3.95
N ALA A 31 20.96 -4.67 -4.60
CA ALA A 31 20.20 -3.41 -4.54
C ALA A 31 19.62 -3.16 -3.14
N LYS A 32 19.08 -4.18 -2.46
CA LYS A 32 18.58 -4.05 -1.07
C LYS A 32 19.69 -3.68 -0.09
N ASN A 33 20.90 -4.19 -0.27
CA ASN A 33 22.05 -3.83 0.57
C ASN A 33 22.51 -2.40 0.29
N VAL A 34 22.52 -1.94 -0.94
CA VAL A 34 22.92 -0.57 -1.30
C VAL A 34 21.95 0.44 -0.69
N THR A 35 20.65 0.21 -0.78
CA THR A 35 19.63 1.10 -0.18
C THR A 35 19.72 1.11 1.35
N PHE A 36 19.99 -0.03 1.98
CA PHE A 36 20.24 -0.14 3.42
C PHE A 36 21.51 0.62 3.84
N TYR A 37 22.60 0.48 3.11
CA TYR A 37 23.84 1.22 3.36
C TYR A 37 23.67 2.73 3.15
N TYR A 38 22.92 3.17 2.14
CA TYR A 38 22.59 4.59 1.95
C TYR A 38 21.76 5.15 3.11
N LYS A 39 20.74 4.43 3.56
CA LYS A 39 19.91 4.84 4.73
C LYS A 39 20.77 4.90 6.01
N MET A 40 21.68 3.95 6.20
CA MET A 40 22.58 3.93 7.34
C MET A 40 23.62 5.06 7.28
N LEU A 41 24.17 5.35 6.10
CA LEU A 41 25.10 6.44 5.87
C LEU A 41 24.45 7.81 6.08
N HIS A 42 23.21 8.01 5.60
CA HIS A 42 22.42 9.21 5.85
C HIS A 42 22.09 9.41 7.34
N PHE A 43 21.76 8.34 8.05
CA PHE A 43 21.51 8.38 9.48
C PHE A 43 22.80 8.74 10.29
N LEU A 44 23.93 8.17 9.89
CA LEU A 44 25.24 8.51 10.47
C LEU A 44 25.64 9.96 10.23
N LEU A 45 25.45 10.45 9.00
CA LEU A 45 25.68 11.85 8.64
C LEU A 45 24.76 12.79 9.42
N PHE A 46 23.52 12.42 9.67
CA PHE A 46 22.58 13.18 10.49
C PHE A 46 23.03 13.26 11.95
N ILE A 47 23.49 12.16 12.55
CA ILE A 47 24.04 12.17 13.92
C ILE A 47 25.30 13.02 13.99
N ILE A 48 26.20 12.93 13.03
CA ILE A 48 27.44 13.73 12.99
C ILE A 48 27.11 15.23 12.89
N THR A 49 26.10 15.61 12.09
CA THR A 49 25.67 17.02 12.00
C THR A 49 25.06 17.54 13.30
N ILE A 50 24.30 16.73 14.03
CA ILE A 50 23.77 17.11 15.34
C ILE A 50 24.91 17.29 16.37
N ILE A 51 25.88 16.37 16.39
CA ILE A 51 27.04 16.48 17.28
C ILE A 51 27.88 17.69 16.96
N LEU A 52 28.11 18.01 15.68
CA LEU A 52 28.85 19.21 15.27
C LEU A 52 28.11 20.49 15.66
N LEU A 53 26.78 20.54 15.52
CA LEU A 53 25.97 21.68 15.94
C LEU A 53 26.04 21.89 17.48
N TRP A 54 26.01 20.80 18.24
CA TRP A 54 26.13 20.84 19.70
C TRP A 54 27.53 21.32 20.16
N ILE A 55 28.59 20.88 19.48
CA ILE A 55 29.96 21.33 19.73
C ILE A 55 30.11 22.83 19.37
N LEU A 56 29.52 23.30 18.28
CA LEU A 56 29.57 24.72 17.89
C LEU A 56 28.80 25.62 18.86
N ASP A 57 27.70 25.13 19.44
CA ASP A 57 26.93 25.81 20.47
C ASP A 57 27.75 25.96 21.77
N ILE A 58 28.46 24.90 22.17
CA ILE A 58 29.38 24.95 23.33
C ILE A 58 30.55 25.92 23.10
N LEU A 59 31.00 26.09 21.85
CA LEU A 59 32.09 27.00 21.49
C LEU A 59 31.65 28.47 21.31
N GLY A 60 30.36 28.77 21.60
CA GLY A 60 29.81 30.12 21.54
C GLY A 60 29.76 30.76 20.14
N LYS A 61 29.88 29.94 19.07
CA LYS A 61 29.77 30.41 17.68
C LYS A 61 28.33 30.25 17.20
N SER A 62 27.57 31.34 17.31
CA SER A 62 26.21 31.41 16.76
C SER A 62 26.22 31.24 15.24
N LEU A 63 25.56 30.17 14.77
CA LEU A 63 25.28 29.98 13.35
C LEU A 63 24.01 30.76 12.97
N SER A 64 24.09 31.54 11.88
CA SER A 64 22.97 32.32 11.35
C SER A 64 21.77 31.38 10.99
N CYS A 65 20.56 31.90 11.23
CA CYS A 65 19.23 31.27 11.11
C CYS A 65 18.95 30.52 9.79
N GLY A 66 19.74 30.68 8.73
CA GLY A 66 19.53 30.08 7.43
C GLY A 66 19.81 28.55 7.40
N MET A 67 20.78 28.05 8.17
CA MET A 67 21.10 26.61 8.17
C MET A 67 20.13 25.77 8.99
N CYS A 68 19.53 26.31 10.06
CA CYS A 68 18.45 25.66 10.80
C CYS A 68 17.21 25.43 9.94
N LEU A 69 16.86 26.37 9.07
CA LEU A 69 15.70 26.26 8.18
C LEU A 69 15.87 25.15 7.12
N ILE A 70 17.09 24.94 6.63
CA ILE A 70 17.38 23.87 5.65
C ILE A 70 17.29 22.49 6.34
N ILE A 71 17.77 22.34 7.58
CA ILE A 71 17.70 21.09 8.33
C ILE A 71 16.25 20.78 8.72
N PHE A 72 15.45 21.79 9.10
CA PHE A 72 14.02 21.63 9.38
C PHE A 72 13.18 21.34 8.12
N SER A 73 13.56 21.87 6.95
CA SER A 73 12.90 21.59 5.68
C SER A 73 13.12 20.13 5.25
N THR A 74 14.34 19.61 5.38
CA THR A 74 14.63 18.21 5.08
C THR A 74 14.05 17.22 6.10
N ALA A 75 13.92 17.61 7.37
CA ALA A 75 13.27 16.83 8.42
C ALA A 75 11.74 16.71 8.23
N LYS A 76 11.11 17.66 7.53
CA LYS A 76 9.67 17.63 7.27
C LYS A 76 9.25 16.62 6.20
N GLU A 77 10.18 16.14 5.39
CA GLU A 77 9.94 15.04 4.44
C GLU A 77 10.07 13.62 5.06
N TYR A 78 10.59 13.52 6.28
CA TYR A 78 10.59 12.27 7.05
C TYR A 78 9.34 12.14 7.94
N SER A 79 8.16 12.48 7.45
CA SER A 79 6.95 11.99 8.08
C SER A 79 6.90 10.48 7.84
N MET A 80 6.95 9.69 8.91
CA MET A 80 6.72 8.24 8.84
C MET A 80 5.43 8.00 8.07
N GLY A 81 5.59 7.52 6.83
CA GLY A 81 4.59 7.59 5.79
C GLY A 81 3.29 6.93 6.19
N THR A 82 2.25 7.72 6.26
CA THR A 82 0.89 7.20 6.26
C THR A 82 0.72 6.36 5.01
N THR A 83 0.21 5.13 5.17
CA THR A 83 -0.12 4.25 4.04
C THR A 83 -0.82 5.01 2.93
N GLN A 84 -0.40 4.80 1.69
CA GLN A 84 -0.93 5.48 0.50
C GLN A 84 -1.88 4.56 -0.30
N PRO A 85 -2.84 5.12 -1.04
CA PRO A 85 -3.58 4.38 -2.07
C PRO A 85 -2.68 4.12 -3.29
N ILE A 86 -2.92 3.03 -4.03
CA ILE A 86 -2.31 2.81 -5.35
C ILE A 86 -3.08 3.68 -6.35
N ARG A 87 -2.47 4.78 -6.80
CA ARG A 87 -3.11 5.80 -7.65
C ARG A 87 -2.98 5.49 -9.13
N ASN A 88 -1.82 4.96 -9.54
CA ASN A 88 -1.54 4.60 -10.92
C ASN A 88 -2.35 3.36 -11.33
N LYS A 89 -3.08 3.43 -12.46
CA LYS A 89 -3.94 2.35 -12.95
C LYS A 89 -3.14 1.13 -13.43
N ASP A 90 -1.96 1.35 -14.02
CA ASP A 90 -1.11 0.27 -14.54
C ASP A 90 -0.46 -0.50 -13.38
N GLU A 91 0.05 0.23 -12.38
CA GLU A 91 0.54 -0.38 -11.14
C GLU A 91 -0.56 -1.15 -10.40
N LEU A 92 -1.77 -0.58 -10.33
CA LEU A 92 -2.92 -1.25 -9.71
C LEU A 92 -3.30 -2.53 -10.47
N ALA A 93 -3.26 -2.52 -11.80
CA ALA A 93 -3.51 -3.69 -12.61
C ALA A 93 -2.44 -4.77 -12.37
N ALA A 94 -1.16 -4.40 -12.41
CA ALA A 94 -0.04 -5.30 -12.13
C ALA A 94 -0.11 -5.89 -10.70
N PHE A 95 -0.37 -5.03 -9.69
CA PHE A 95 -0.53 -5.43 -8.30
C PHE A 95 -1.68 -6.44 -8.11
N ARG A 96 -2.84 -6.16 -8.72
CA ARG A 96 -4.00 -7.05 -8.66
C ARG A 96 -3.71 -8.42 -9.25
N MET A 97 -2.95 -8.47 -10.36
CA MET A 97 -2.68 -9.71 -11.10
C MET A 97 -1.46 -10.47 -10.58
N TYR A 98 -0.69 -9.92 -9.66
CA TYR A 98 0.56 -10.50 -9.16
C TYR A 98 0.44 -11.97 -8.74
N TYR A 99 -0.56 -12.28 -7.91
CA TYR A 99 -0.81 -13.66 -7.46
C TYR A 99 -1.64 -14.50 -8.42
N LYS A 100 -2.04 -13.96 -9.56
CA LYS A 100 -2.68 -14.73 -10.62
C LYS A 100 -1.66 -15.18 -11.66
N ASP A 101 -0.78 -14.26 -12.09
CA ASP A 101 0.07 -14.43 -13.26
C ASP A 101 1.55 -14.65 -12.93
N ILE A 102 2.11 -13.93 -11.93
CA ILE A 102 3.54 -13.94 -11.62
C ILE A 102 3.90 -15.00 -10.57
N HIS A 103 3.16 -15.01 -9.46
CA HIS A 103 3.32 -15.97 -8.36
C HIS A 103 1.98 -16.63 -8.03
N PRO A 104 1.49 -17.57 -8.84
CA PRO A 104 0.15 -18.11 -8.73
C PRO A 104 -0.18 -18.65 -7.33
N ASN A 105 -1.17 -18.00 -6.68
CA ASN A 105 -1.73 -18.40 -5.40
C ASN A 105 -3.16 -17.84 -5.27
N ARG A 106 -4.17 -18.70 -5.45
CA ARG A 106 -5.57 -18.28 -5.51
C ARG A 106 -6.08 -17.63 -4.23
N ARG A 107 -5.64 -18.10 -3.05
CA ARG A 107 -5.99 -17.46 -1.78
C ARG A 107 -5.46 -16.04 -1.71
N ASN A 108 -4.19 -15.83 -2.05
CA ASN A 108 -3.56 -14.51 -1.97
C ASN A 108 -4.14 -13.58 -3.04
N TYR A 109 -4.41 -14.08 -4.24
CA TYR A 109 -5.13 -13.36 -5.29
C TYR A 109 -6.51 -12.91 -4.80
N CYS A 110 -7.30 -13.84 -4.25
CA CYS A 110 -8.61 -13.54 -3.71
C CYS A 110 -8.55 -12.51 -2.57
N LEU A 111 -7.55 -12.57 -1.68
CA LEU A 111 -7.34 -11.60 -0.61
C LEU A 111 -7.14 -10.18 -1.16
N ILE A 112 -6.29 -10.03 -2.17
CA ILE A 112 -6.02 -8.72 -2.80
C ILE A 112 -7.28 -8.21 -3.51
N VAL A 113 -7.93 -9.03 -4.33
CA VAL A 113 -9.12 -8.63 -5.07
C VAL A 113 -10.26 -8.25 -4.11
N MET A 114 -10.52 -9.05 -3.09
CA MET A 114 -11.53 -8.72 -2.08
C MET A 114 -11.19 -7.44 -1.33
N GLY A 115 -9.93 -7.24 -0.93
CA GLY A 115 -9.50 -6.02 -0.26
C GLY A 115 -9.67 -4.76 -1.11
N LEU A 116 -9.41 -4.86 -2.42
CA LEU A 116 -9.57 -3.75 -3.38
C LEU A 116 -11.04 -3.46 -3.75
N ASN A 117 -11.95 -4.41 -3.59
CA ASN A 117 -13.33 -4.29 -4.09
C ASN A 117 -14.42 -4.18 -3.01
N THR A 118 -14.08 -4.35 -1.73
CA THR A 118 -15.08 -4.34 -0.64
C THR A 118 -14.92 -3.21 0.35
N ALA A 119 -13.86 -2.43 0.25
CA ALA A 119 -13.51 -1.39 1.23
C ALA A 119 -13.44 -1.89 2.69
N LEU A 120 -13.34 -3.19 2.96
CA LEU A 120 -13.28 -3.74 4.31
C LEU A 120 -11.93 -3.46 4.98
N ARG A 121 -11.93 -3.34 6.30
CA ARG A 121 -10.69 -3.40 7.07
C ARG A 121 -10.12 -4.81 7.00
N ILE A 122 -8.80 -4.93 6.99
CA ILE A 122 -8.15 -6.25 6.91
C ILE A 122 -8.59 -7.19 8.04
N SER A 123 -8.85 -6.67 9.25
CA SER A 123 -9.35 -7.47 10.36
C SER A 123 -10.71 -8.09 10.08
N ASP A 124 -11.57 -7.35 9.39
CA ASP A 124 -12.92 -7.79 9.06
C ASP A 124 -12.89 -8.74 7.87
N LEU A 125 -12.08 -8.44 6.86
CA LEU A 125 -11.85 -9.30 5.71
C LEU A 125 -11.34 -10.70 6.10
N LEU A 126 -10.39 -10.79 7.03
CA LEU A 126 -9.81 -12.06 7.49
C LEU A 126 -10.79 -12.92 8.31
N LYS A 127 -11.87 -12.34 8.82
CA LYS A 127 -12.91 -13.07 9.55
C LYS A 127 -14.04 -13.60 8.68
N LEU A 128 -14.06 -13.24 7.41
CA LEU A 128 -15.08 -13.74 6.50
C LEU A 128 -15.01 -15.27 6.39
N LYS A 129 -16.16 -15.88 6.49
CA LYS A 129 -16.39 -17.31 6.24
C LYS A 129 -17.08 -17.48 4.90
N TRP A 130 -17.04 -18.70 4.40
CA TRP A 130 -17.66 -19.00 3.11
C TRP A 130 -19.17 -18.83 3.13
N ASP A 131 -19.85 -19.13 4.24
CA ASP A 131 -21.29 -18.90 4.43
C ASP A 131 -21.69 -17.41 4.34
N ASN A 132 -20.78 -16.47 4.59
CA ASN A 132 -21.05 -15.05 4.38
C ASN A 132 -21.23 -14.70 2.89
N VAL A 133 -20.48 -15.34 1.99
CA VAL A 133 -20.39 -14.99 0.56
C VAL A 133 -21.02 -16.01 -0.38
N TYR A 134 -21.28 -17.23 0.11
CA TYR A 134 -21.83 -18.34 -0.66
C TYR A 134 -23.02 -18.98 0.07
N ASN A 135 -24.08 -19.27 -0.68
CA ASN A 135 -25.20 -20.04 -0.17
C ASN A 135 -24.99 -21.52 -0.53
N PHE A 136 -24.71 -22.35 0.47
CA PHE A 136 -24.43 -23.76 0.29
C PHE A 136 -25.68 -24.59 -0.05
N GLU A 137 -26.86 -24.13 0.37
CA GLU A 137 -28.13 -24.80 0.04
C GLU A 137 -28.51 -24.61 -1.45
N HIS A 138 -28.36 -23.38 -1.94
CA HIS A 138 -28.71 -23.05 -3.33
C HIS A 138 -27.53 -23.08 -4.29
N HIS A 139 -26.33 -23.39 -3.81
CA HIS A 139 -25.08 -23.45 -4.60
C HIS A 139 -24.76 -22.19 -5.40
N VAL A 140 -25.03 -20.99 -4.83
CA VAL A 140 -24.84 -19.69 -5.47
C VAL A 140 -24.03 -18.72 -4.62
N PHE A 141 -23.22 -17.88 -5.26
CA PHE A 141 -22.58 -16.74 -4.61
C PHE A 141 -23.63 -15.66 -4.31
N ARG A 142 -23.56 -15.11 -3.11
CA ARG A 142 -24.42 -14.01 -2.71
C ARG A 142 -24.01 -12.73 -3.43
N SER A 143 -24.97 -11.90 -3.85
CA SER A 143 -24.69 -10.57 -4.39
C SER A 143 -24.22 -9.58 -3.32
N HIS A 144 -24.68 -9.81 -2.08
CA HIS A 144 -24.37 -8.98 -0.92
C HIS A 144 -24.12 -9.86 0.31
N PHE A 145 -23.34 -9.33 1.25
CA PHE A 145 -23.21 -9.95 2.56
C PHE A 145 -23.19 -8.91 3.69
N LEU A 146 -23.67 -9.31 4.85
CA LEU A 146 -23.65 -8.50 6.06
C LEU A 146 -22.41 -8.82 6.88
N ILE A 147 -21.73 -7.79 7.37
CA ILE A 147 -20.63 -7.91 8.31
C ILE A 147 -20.81 -6.95 9.48
N ASN A 148 -20.53 -7.42 10.69
CA ASN A 148 -20.42 -6.57 11.86
C ASN A 148 -18.97 -6.13 12.00
N GLU A 149 -18.69 -4.83 11.80
CA GLU A 149 -17.36 -4.27 11.85
C GLU A 149 -16.78 -4.31 13.27
N GLN A 150 -15.59 -4.90 13.44
CA GLN A 150 -14.94 -5.03 14.75
C GLN A 150 -14.65 -3.70 15.45
N LYS A 151 -14.25 -2.69 14.69
CA LYS A 151 -13.84 -1.40 15.26
C LYS A 151 -15.01 -0.52 15.68
N THR A 152 -16.13 -0.60 14.97
CA THR A 152 -17.28 0.30 15.14
C THR A 152 -18.50 -0.38 15.74
N GLY A 153 -18.55 -1.73 15.71
CA GLY A 153 -19.74 -2.52 16.09
C GLY A 153 -20.93 -2.34 15.14
N LYS A 154 -20.77 -1.58 14.05
CA LYS A 154 -21.84 -1.32 13.09
C LYS A 154 -21.97 -2.44 12.08
N ASN A 155 -23.22 -2.73 11.70
CA ASN A 155 -23.50 -3.59 10.57
C ASN A 155 -23.18 -2.85 9.26
N ASN A 156 -22.45 -3.52 8.37
CA ASN A 156 -22.13 -3.02 7.04
C ASN A 156 -22.62 -4.02 5.99
N TYR A 157 -23.37 -3.54 5.02
CA TYR A 157 -23.92 -4.34 3.93
C TYR A 157 -23.08 -4.14 2.68
N VAL A 158 -22.28 -5.16 2.34
CA VAL A 158 -21.25 -5.08 1.30
C VAL A 158 -21.70 -5.80 0.04
N THR A 159 -21.63 -5.12 -1.10
CA THR A 159 -21.90 -5.71 -2.43
C THR A 159 -20.67 -6.44 -2.96
N LEU A 160 -20.88 -7.63 -3.52
CA LEU A 160 -19.87 -8.36 -4.29
C LEU A 160 -20.01 -8.03 -5.77
N ASN A 161 -19.03 -7.32 -6.31
CA ASN A 161 -18.96 -7.08 -7.76
C ASN A 161 -18.42 -8.32 -8.51
N CYS A 162 -18.46 -8.29 -9.84
CA CYS A 162 -18.01 -9.40 -10.68
C CYS A 162 -16.57 -9.82 -10.37
N ASN A 163 -15.64 -8.87 -10.22
CA ASN A 163 -14.24 -9.16 -9.93
C ASN A 163 -14.07 -9.93 -8.62
N ALA A 164 -14.76 -9.50 -7.56
CA ALA A 164 -14.73 -10.14 -6.26
C ALA A 164 -15.35 -11.56 -6.32
N THR A 165 -16.50 -11.69 -6.99
CA THR A 165 -17.19 -12.97 -7.16
C THR A 165 -16.35 -13.95 -7.97
N ASP A 166 -15.70 -13.53 -9.04
CA ASP A 166 -14.85 -14.40 -9.88
C ASP A 166 -13.60 -14.86 -9.12
N ALA A 167 -12.98 -13.98 -8.34
CA ALA A 167 -11.86 -14.37 -7.48
C ALA A 167 -12.26 -15.38 -6.40
N LEU A 168 -13.42 -15.16 -5.77
CA LEU A 168 -14.00 -16.10 -4.80
C LEU A 168 -14.33 -17.44 -5.47
N ARG A 169 -14.97 -17.43 -6.63
CA ARG A 169 -15.33 -18.64 -7.39
C ARG A 169 -14.10 -19.46 -7.77
N ALA A 170 -13.06 -18.79 -8.30
CA ALA A 170 -11.82 -19.46 -8.66
C ALA A 170 -11.12 -20.11 -7.45
N TYR A 171 -11.16 -19.45 -6.29
CA TYR A 171 -10.59 -19.99 -5.07
C TYR A 171 -11.47 -21.06 -4.45
N PHE A 172 -12.80 -20.93 -4.48
CA PHE A 172 -13.78 -21.94 -4.04
C PHE A 172 -13.60 -23.27 -4.77
N ASN A 173 -13.49 -23.21 -6.11
CA ASN A 173 -13.32 -24.38 -6.95
C ASN A 173 -12.00 -25.13 -6.71
N GLU A 174 -10.93 -24.44 -6.31
CA GLU A 174 -9.67 -25.08 -5.92
C GLU A 174 -9.73 -25.65 -4.51
N ARG A 175 -10.39 -24.93 -3.61
CA ARG A 175 -10.35 -25.21 -2.18
C ARG A 175 -11.37 -26.26 -1.75
N HIS A 176 -12.53 -26.31 -2.39
CA HIS A 176 -13.71 -27.10 -2.00
C HIS A 176 -14.02 -26.94 -0.49
N PRO A 177 -14.34 -25.71 -0.04
CA PRO A 177 -14.54 -25.42 1.37
C PRO A 177 -15.88 -25.94 1.88
N THR A 178 -15.97 -26.09 3.20
CA THR A 178 -17.23 -26.31 3.90
C THR A 178 -17.82 -25.00 4.41
N GLU A 179 -19.09 -25.02 4.81
CA GLU A 179 -19.91 -23.84 5.14
C GLU A 179 -19.24 -22.88 6.13
N HIS A 180 -18.77 -23.39 7.25
CA HIS A 180 -18.26 -22.54 8.36
C HIS A 180 -16.73 -22.29 8.31
N GLU A 181 -16.06 -22.70 7.24
CA GLU A 181 -14.63 -22.43 7.08
C GLU A 181 -14.39 -20.94 6.80
N PHE A 182 -13.28 -20.40 7.36
CA PHE A 182 -12.81 -19.08 6.97
C PHE A 182 -12.34 -19.08 5.51
N ILE A 183 -12.56 -17.95 4.80
CA ILE A 183 -12.09 -17.81 3.43
C ILE A 183 -10.55 -17.82 3.39
N PHE A 184 -9.92 -17.01 4.23
CA PHE A 184 -8.45 -16.83 4.22
C PHE A 184 -7.78 -17.64 5.32
N THR A 185 -7.71 -18.96 5.15
CA THR A 185 -7.14 -19.87 6.15
C THR A 185 -5.62 -20.02 6.03
N LYS A 186 -4.99 -20.44 7.14
CA LYS A 186 -3.60 -20.89 7.12
C LYS A 186 -3.45 -22.15 6.25
N THR A 187 -2.30 -22.30 5.61
CA THR A 187 -1.99 -23.51 4.83
C THR A 187 -1.93 -24.76 5.72
N THR A 188 -1.44 -24.58 6.95
CA THR A 188 -1.27 -25.68 7.93
C THR A 188 -2.54 -26.01 8.70
N CYS A 189 -3.53 -25.11 8.75
CA CYS A 189 -4.75 -25.31 9.54
C CYS A 189 -5.97 -24.64 8.90
N ARG A 190 -6.90 -25.47 8.38
CA ARG A 190 -8.13 -24.98 7.74
C ARG A 190 -9.11 -24.29 8.69
N LYS A 191 -9.02 -24.57 9.98
CA LYS A 191 -9.91 -24.00 11.01
C LYS A 191 -9.50 -22.61 11.48
N GLN A 192 -8.31 -22.12 11.10
CA GLN A 192 -7.78 -20.84 11.55
C GLN A 192 -7.51 -19.89 10.38
N PRO A 193 -7.96 -18.63 10.46
CA PRO A 193 -7.61 -17.64 9.47
C PRO A 193 -6.13 -17.27 9.55
N ILE A 194 -5.59 -16.74 8.46
CA ILE A 194 -4.28 -16.07 8.50
C ILE A 194 -4.38 -14.83 9.41
N ASN A 195 -3.28 -14.50 10.04
CA ASN A 195 -3.22 -13.32 10.89
C ASN A 195 -2.88 -12.04 10.08
N ARG A 196 -3.00 -10.88 10.73
CA ARG A 196 -2.73 -9.57 10.11
C ARG A 196 -1.30 -9.46 9.57
N VAL A 197 -0.31 -10.07 10.25
CA VAL A 197 1.10 -10.05 9.83
C VAL A 197 1.28 -10.85 8.54
N GLN A 198 0.62 -12.00 8.42
CA GLN A 198 0.64 -12.80 7.20
C GLN A 198 -0.04 -12.06 6.03
N ALA A 199 -1.21 -11.44 6.28
CA ALA A 199 -1.87 -10.61 5.28
C ALA A 199 -1.00 -9.41 4.85
N TYR A 200 -0.34 -8.74 5.80
CA TYR A 200 0.61 -7.67 5.51
C TYR A 200 1.74 -8.16 4.60
N ARG A 201 2.35 -9.30 4.90
CA ARG A 201 3.43 -9.86 4.06
C ARG A 201 2.94 -10.17 2.64
N ILE A 202 1.72 -10.73 2.49
CA ILE A 202 1.12 -10.98 1.17
C ILE A 202 0.99 -9.68 0.37
N VAL A 203 0.39 -8.66 0.97
CA VAL A 203 0.20 -7.35 0.32
C VAL A 203 1.54 -6.70 0.01
N ARG A 204 2.47 -6.72 0.97
CA ARG A 204 3.78 -6.09 0.83
C ARG A 204 4.63 -6.74 -0.27
N THR A 205 4.65 -8.07 -0.34
CA THR A 205 5.37 -8.80 -1.39
C THR A 205 4.86 -8.44 -2.79
N ALA A 206 3.54 -8.36 -2.98
CA ALA A 206 2.98 -7.94 -4.26
C ALA A 206 3.34 -6.48 -4.59
N ALA A 207 3.25 -5.57 -3.60
CA ALA A 207 3.54 -4.16 -3.80
C ALA A 207 5.01 -3.90 -4.14
N GLU A 208 5.95 -4.55 -3.47
CA GLU A 208 7.39 -4.41 -3.73
C GLU A 208 7.80 -4.79 -5.15
N GLU A 209 6.99 -5.58 -5.84
CA GLU A 209 7.26 -6.04 -7.20
C GLU A 209 6.53 -5.20 -8.27
N THR A 210 5.44 -4.51 -7.89
CA THR A 210 4.50 -3.94 -8.87
C THR A 210 4.21 -2.46 -8.67
N VAL A 211 4.51 -1.89 -7.50
CA VAL A 211 4.19 -0.50 -7.15
C VAL A 211 5.46 0.23 -6.75
N GLN A 212 5.64 1.46 -7.23
CA GLN A 212 6.82 2.26 -6.91
C GLN A 212 6.77 2.85 -5.49
N ASP A 213 5.57 3.12 -4.96
CA ASP A 213 5.39 3.67 -3.62
C ASP A 213 5.73 2.64 -2.54
N GLU A 214 6.67 3.01 -1.66
CA GLU A 214 7.11 2.18 -0.54
C GLU A 214 6.07 2.07 0.60
N HIS A 215 5.03 2.89 0.60
CA HIS A 215 4.05 2.99 1.71
C HIS A 215 2.80 2.14 1.52
N ILE A 216 2.87 1.09 0.72
CA ILE A 216 1.74 0.18 0.47
C ILE A 216 1.64 -0.89 1.56
N SER A 217 0.45 -1.03 2.13
CA SER A 217 0.12 -2.00 3.18
C SER A 217 -1.33 -2.51 3.05
N CYS A 218 -1.79 -3.30 4.01
CA CYS A 218 -3.19 -3.76 4.04
C CYS A 218 -4.22 -2.61 4.02
N HIS A 219 -3.91 -1.47 4.63
CA HIS A 219 -4.80 -0.29 4.60
C HIS A 219 -4.84 0.36 3.21
N SER A 220 -3.79 0.19 2.42
CA SER A 220 -3.76 0.70 1.04
C SER A 220 -4.82 0.08 0.17
N LEU A 221 -5.18 -1.21 0.36
CA LEU A 221 -6.27 -1.85 -0.37
C LEU A 221 -7.58 -1.06 -0.21
N ARG A 222 -7.93 -0.75 1.04
CA ARG A 222 -9.13 0.02 1.36
C ARG A 222 -9.01 1.47 0.87
N LYS A 223 -7.86 2.12 1.02
CA LYS A 223 -7.62 3.48 0.51
C LYS A 223 -7.72 3.54 -1.02
N THR A 224 -7.20 2.54 -1.71
CA THR A 224 -7.26 2.42 -3.18
C THR A 224 -8.70 2.34 -3.67
N PHE A 225 -9.56 1.55 -3.02
CA PHE A 225 -11.00 1.54 -3.33
C PHE A 225 -11.61 2.95 -3.29
N GLY A 226 -11.40 3.68 -2.18
CA GLY A 226 -11.99 5.01 -2.02
C GLY A 226 -11.39 6.06 -2.95
N TYR A 227 -10.08 6.00 -3.20
CA TYR A 227 -9.41 6.89 -4.12
C TYR A 227 -10.00 6.76 -5.54
N HIS A 228 -10.12 5.52 -6.05
CA HIS A 228 -10.70 5.29 -7.37
C HIS A 228 -12.20 5.55 -7.43
N ALA A 229 -12.95 5.28 -6.36
CA ALA A 229 -14.36 5.66 -6.25
C ALA A 229 -14.52 7.18 -6.32
N TRP A 230 -13.72 7.93 -5.57
CA TRP A 230 -13.70 9.39 -5.63
C TRP A 230 -13.34 9.88 -7.04
N LYS A 231 -12.27 9.36 -7.66
CA LYS A 231 -11.86 9.70 -9.02
C LYS A 231 -12.94 9.42 -10.07
N ASN A 232 -13.80 8.44 -9.83
CA ASN A 232 -14.95 8.11 -10.68
C ASN A 232 -16.20 8.98 -10.35
N GLY A 233 -16.07 10.02 -9.52
CA GLY A 233 -17.15 10.96 -9.24
C GLY A 233 -18.14 10.50 -8.17
N THR A 234 -17.79 9.52 -7.33
CA THR A 234 -18.67 9.10 -6.22
C THR A 234 -18.92 10.27 -5.26
N PRO A 235 -20.18 10.59 -4.94
CA PRO A 235 -20.50 11.69 -4.03
C PRO A 235 -19.83 11.53 -2.65
N PRO A 236 -19.32 12.64 -2.05
CA PRO A 236 -18.68 12.63 -0.74
C PRO A 236 -19.48 11.95 0.37
N ALA A 237 -20.80 12.15 0.39
CA ALA A 237 -21.69 11.53 1.37
C ALA A 237 -21.63 10.00 1.33
N LEU A 238 -21.65 9.40 0.12
CA LEU A 238 -21.54 7.96 -0.05
C LEU A 238 -20.16 7.41 0.35
N LEU A 239 -19.09 8.16 0.08
CA LEU A 239 -17.76 7.78 0.58
C LEU A 239 -17.69 7.79 2.09
N MET A 240 -18.28 8.80 2.75
CA MET A 240 -18.36 8.87 4.21
C MET A 240 -19.10 7.65 4.77
N ASP A 241 -20.21 7.27 4.18
CA ASP A 241 -21.01 6.10 4.58
C ASP A 241 -20.23 4.81 4.46
N VAL A 242 -19.60 4.54 3.31
CA VAL A 242 -18.79 3.33 3.08
C VAL A 242 -17.65 3.19 4.11
N TYR A 243 -17.09 4.33 4.55
CA TYR A 243 -15.99 4.34 5.52
C TYR A 243 -16.45 4.48 6.97
N ASN A 244 -17.72 4.76 7.23
CA ASN A 244 -18.24 5.12 8.55
C ASN A 244 -17.49 6.31 9.17
N HIS A 245 -17.19 7.33 8.36
CA HIS A 245 -16.51 8.54 8.82
C HIS A 245 -17.51 9.61 9.26
N SER A 246 -17.17 10.35 10.32
CA SER A 246 -18.02 11.40 10.89
C SER A 246 -18.06 12.69 10.08
N SER A 247 -17.09 12.91 9.18
CA SER A 247 -17.05 14.08 8.30
C SER A 247 -16.30 13.78 7.02
N TYR A 248 -16.57 14.60 5.98
CA TYR A 248 -15.86 14.49 4.72
C TYR A 248 -14.36 14.82 4.86
N LYS A 249 -14.01 15.76 5.72
CA LYS A 249 -12.61 16.09 6.01
C LYS A 249 -11.81 14.87 6.50
N VAL A 250 -12.42 14.03 7.33
CA VAL A 250 -11.81 12.76 7.76
C VAL A 250 -11.60 11.82 6.57
N THR A 251 -12.56 11.77 5.65
CA THR A 251 -12.45 10.96 4.43
C THR A 251 -11.37 11.47 3.50
N GLN A 252 -11.31 12.78 3.25
CA GLN A 252 -10.27 13.44 2.44
C GLN A 252 -8.87 13.11 2.97
N HIS A 253 -8.67 13.35 4.27
CA HIS A 253 -7.40 13.05 4.93
C HIS A 253 -7.05 11.55 4.89
N TYR A 254 -8.03 10.70 5.13
CA TYR A 254 -7.84 9.24 5.08
C TYR A 254 -7.42 8.76 3.68
N LEU A 255 -8.03 9.28 2.62
CA LEU A 255 -7.73 8.93 1.23
C LEU A 255 -6.49 9.65 0.70
N GLY A 256 -6.06 10.74 1.34
CA GLY A 256 -4.95 11.58 0.90
C GLY A 256 -5.29 12.39 -0.37
N ILE A 257 -6.54 12.84 -0.51
CA ILE A 257 -7.06 13.57 -1.68
C ILE A 257 -7.22 15.08 -1.44
N GLU A 258 -6.84 15.59 -0.27
CA GLU A 258 -7.02 17.00 0.08
C GLU A 258 -6.36 17.97 -0.93
N GLN A 259 -5.16 17.62 -1.38
CA GLN A 259 -4.46 18.44 -2.37
C GLN A 259 -4.97 18.16 -3.80
N ASP A 260 -5.26 16.91 -4.11
CA ASP A 260 -5.79 16.54 -5.43
C ASP A 260 -7.08 17.29 -5.76
N GLU A 261 -8.00 17.44 -4.78
CA GLU A 261 -9.26 18.22 -4.95
C GLU A 261 -9.01 19.69 -5.19
N ARG A 262 -8.06 20.30 -4.46
CA ARG A 262 -7.68 21.69 -4.68
C ARG A 262 -7.10 21.90 -6.07
N ASP A 263 -6.19 21.01 -6.47
CA ASP A 263 -5.56 21.08 -7.79
C ASP A 263 -6.59 20.93 -8.92
N GLU A 264 -7.63 20.10 -8.74
CA GLU A 264 -8.72 19.97 -9.72
C GLU A 264 -9.50 21.28 -9.91
N ILE A 265 -9.76 22.03 -8.82
CA ILE A 265 -10.42 23.33 -8.91
C ILE A 265 -9.58 24.27 -9.77
N TYR A 266 -8.28 24.38 -9.50
CA TYR A 266 -7.40 25.28 -10.27
C TYR A 266 -7.23 24.87 -11.72
N ARG A 267 -7.20 23.57 -12.03
CA ARG A 267 -7.07 23.08 -13.42
C ARG A 267 -8.34 23.23 -14.25
N ASN A 268 -9.50 23.20 -13.59
CA ASN A 268 -10.79 23.22 -14.29
C ASN A 268 -11.40 24.62 -14.37
N LEU A 269 -10.82 25.62 -13.73
CA LEU A 269 -11.30 27.00 -13.72
C LEU A 269 -10.45 27.86 -14.66
N GLU A 270 -10.88 27.99 -15.91
CA GLU A 270 -10.34 28.93 -16.90
C GLU A 270 -11.29 30.13 -17.00
N LEU A 271 -10.87 31.31 -16.53
CA LEU A 271 -11.65 32.57 -16.52
C LEU A 271 -11.20 33.52 -17.63
#